data_4fa7481903f87dc03b0f2da5c7b17318
#
_entry.id   4fa7481903f87dc03b0f2da5c7b17318
#
_cell.length_a   1.000
_cell.length_b   1.000
_cell.length_c   1.000
_cell.angle_alpha   90.00
_cell.angle_beta   90.00
_cell.angle_gamma   90.00
#
_symmetry.space_group_name_H-M   'P 1'
#
loop_
_entity.id
_entity.type
_entity.pdbx_description
1 polymer ?
#
loop_
_entity_poly.entity_id
_entity_poly.type
_entity_poly.pdbx_seq_one_letter_code
_entity_poly.pdbx_strand_id
1 'polypeptide(L)'
;MPGQGPFLWLSKNGPPAGFWDVPPGGMCLSAFLFVKRGRRILLGKYADDPKWEELAGLEPERRRVHGSGWTIPASQLKYGEDPRDAARRVGQQMLAIPDLRYSEPRVEVDLYEPKRFPGELHYDVWFFVDAVPPRSYEVRMPPWYAELAWRDPRGLTPTAYARSHEDVVARWMRKGLSDVARSRTRRGEN
;
A
#
# COMPACT_ATOMS: atom_id res chain seq x y z
N MET A 1 -14.48 -25.41 -5.76
CA MET A 1 -14.58 -23.95 -5.65
C MET A 1 -13.54 -23.37 -6.58
N PRO A 2 -13.88 -22.63 -7.66
CA PRO A 2 -12.86 -22.03 -8.51
C PRO A 2 -12.11 -20.97 -7.70
N GLY A 3 -10.82 -21.15 -7.64
CA GLY A 3 -9.76 -20.26 -7.25
C GLY A 3 -10.12 -19.04 -6.41
N GLN A 4 -10.19 -19.20 -5.09
CA GLN A 4 -10.01 -18.06 -4.22
C GLN A 4 -8.54 -17.63 -4.39
N GLY A 5 -8.34 -16.64 -5.26
CA GLY A 5 -7.05 -15.96 -5.32
C GLY A 5 -6.66 -15.45 -3.93
N PRO A 6 -5.38 -15.13 -3.69
CA PRO A 6 -4.90 -14.69 -2.38
C PRO A 6 -5.54 -13.38 -1.89
N PHE A 7 -6.35 -12.70 -2.72
CA PHE A 7 -6.87 -11.38 -2.46
C PHE A 7 -8.40 -11.37 -2.33
N LEU A 8 -8.92 -10.41 -1.58
CA LEU A 8 -10.34 -10.22 -1.37
C LEU A 8 -11.02 -9.62 -2.61
N TRP A 9 -11.99 -10.35 -3.16
CA TRP A 9 -12.91 -9.88 -4.18
C TRP A 9 -14.33 -9.85 -3.62
N LEU A 10 -15.02 -8.74 -3.79
CA LEU A 10 -16.40 -8.57 -3.32
C LEU A 10 -17.44 -8.82 -4.43
N SER A 11 -17.01 -9.11 -5.64
CA SER A 11 -17.88 -9.53 -6.73
C SER A 11 -18.30 -10.99 -6.54
N LYS A 12 -19.59 -11.29 -6.71
CA LYS A 12 -20.13 -12.68 -6.65
C LYS A 12 -19.45 -13.62 -7.65
N ASN A 13 -18.93 -13.10 -8.74
CA ASN A 13 -18.36 -13.87 -9.84
C ASN A 13 -16.83 -14.00 -9.77
N GLY A 14 -16.20 -13.44 -8.74
CA GLY A 14 -14.74 -13.31 -8.70
C GLY A 14 -14.21 -12.32 -9.75
N PRO A 15 -12.89 -12.17 -9.86
CA PRO A 15 -12.30 -11.33 -10.88
C PRO A 15 -12.50 -11.96 -12.24
N PRO A 16 -12.82 -11.18 -13.29
CA PRO A 16 -12.67 -11.63 -14.65
C PRO A 16 -11.21 -12.07 -14.88
N ALA A 17 -11.01 -13.11 -15.68
CA ALA A 17 -9.65 -13.57 -16.02
C ALA A 17 -8.79 -12.40 -16.54
N GLY A 18 -7.61 -12.22 -15.96
CA GLY A 18 -6.69 -11.12 -16.31
C GLY A 18 -6.96 -9.76 -15.62
N PHE A 19 -7.90 -9.67 -14.69
CA PHE A 19 -8.19 -8.45 -13.93
C PHE A 19 -7.83 -8.62 -12.45
N TRP A 20 -6.65 -8.14 -12.08
CA TRP A 20 -6.14 -8.21 -10.71
C TRP A 20 -6.25 -6.90 -9.94
N ASP A 21 -6.63 -5.78 -10.60
CA ASP A 21 -6.57 -4.47 -9.97
C ASP A 21 -7.92 -3.83 -9.68
N VAL A 22 -8.88 -3.92 -10.61
CA VAL A 22 -10.15 -3.22 -10.46
C VAL A 22 -11.29 -4.06 -10.99
N PRO A 23 -12.11 -4.68 -10.13
CA PRO A 23 -13.33 -5.31 -10.59
C PRO A 23 -14.33 -4.24 -11.05
N PRO A 24 -14.97 -4.40 -12.22
CA PRO A 24 -16.03 -3.50 -12.67
C PRO A 24 -17.15 -3.43 -11.62
N GLY A 25 -17.58 -2.23 -11.23
CA GLY A 25 -18.61 -2.03 -10.22
C GLY A 25 -18.28 -2.64 -8.86
N GLY A 26 -16.99 -2.77 -8.52
CA GLY A 26 -16.50 -3.50 -7.36
C GLY A 26 -15.82 -2.64 -6.31
N MET A 27 -15.15 -3.32 -5.40
CA MET A 27 -14.39 -2.71 -4.31
C MET A 27 -13.06 -3.43 -4.13
N CYS A 28 -11.98 -2.67 -3.97
CA CYS A 28 -10.68 -3.19 -3.54
C CYS A 28 -10.39 -2.78 -2.10
N LEU A 29 -9.84 -3.70 -1.32
CA LEU A 29 -9.38 -3.45 0.04
C LEU A 29 -7.87 -3.63 0.08
N SER A 30 -7.14 -2.55 0.39
CA SER A 30 -5.68 -2.55 0.36
C SER A 30 -5.07 -2.02 1.65
N ALA A 31 -4.08 -2.73 2.20
CA ALA A 31 -3.28 -2.24 3.32
C ALA A 31 -1.99 -1.61 2.79
N PHE A 32 -1.75 -0.36 3.14
CA PHE A 32 -0.53 0.39 2.85
C PHE A 32 0.28 0.55 4.12
N LEU A 33 1.52 0.09 4.09
CA LEU A 33 2.41 0.10 5.25
C LEU A 33 3.44 1.24 5.15
N PHE A 34 3.27 2.27 5.98
CA PHE A 34 4.20 3.39 6.08
C PHE A 34 5.24 3.12 7.18
N VAL A 35 6.33 2.44 6.83
CA VAL A 35 7.45 2.26 7.76
C VAL A 35 8.20 3.56 7.89
N LYS A 36 8.27 4.13 9.12
CA LYS A 36 8.77 5.49 9.37
C LYS A 36 10.09 5.51 10.12
N ARG A 37 10.96 6.46 9.74
CA ARG A 37 12.16 6.84 10.48
C ARG A 37 12.32 8.37 10.44
N GLY A 38 11.85 9.05 11.47
CA GLY A 38 11.75 10.50 11.48
C GLY A 38 10.81 11.01 10.39
N ARG A 39 11.34 11.82 9.47
CA ARG A 39 10.58 12.38 8.33
C ARG A 39 10.57 11.48 7.10
N ARG A 40 11.34 10.39 7.13
CA ARG A 40 11.48 9.47 5.99
C ARG A 40 10.57 8.28 6.15
N ILE A 41 10.11 7.76 5.03
CA ILE A 41 9.41 6.48 4.92
C ILE A 41 10.23 5.52 4.06
N LEU A 42 10.04 4.23 4.28
CA LEU A 42 10.69 3.20 3.49
C LEU A 42 9.88 3.00 2.20
N LEU A 43 10.51 3.26 1.07
CA LEU A 43 9.93 3.07 -0.26
C LEU A 43 10.74 2.04 -1.03
N GLY A 44 10.07 1.31 -1.93
CA GLY A 44 10.69 0.30 -2.77
C GLY A 44 10.44 0.50 -4.25
N LYS A 45 11.37 0.01 -5.08
CA LYS A 45 11.17 -0.19 -6.51
C LYS A 45 11.16 -1.69 -6.78
N TYR A 46 10.22 -2.15 -7.58
CA TYR A 46 10.11 -3.57 -7.92
C TYR A 46 11.28 -4.02 -8.78
N ALA A 47 11.88 -5.17 -8.43
CA ALA A 47 12.64 -5.94 -9.39
C ALA A 47 11.68 -6.71 -10.33
N ASP A 48 12.16 -7.17 -11.46
CA ASP A 48 11.42 -8.10 -12.31
C ASP A 48 11.53 -9.53 -11.73
N ASP A 49 10.74 -9.76 -10.68
CA ASP A 49 10.74 -11.00 -9.91
C ASP A 49 9.31 -11.56 -9.83
N PRO A 50 9.08 -12.84 -10.16
CA PRO A 50 7.76 -13.47 -10.11
C PRO A 50 7.15 -13.50 -8.69
N LYS A 51 7.97 -13.32 -7.66
CA LYS A 51 7.51 -13.23 -6.26
C LYS A 51 6.46 -12.15 -6.05
N TRP A 52 6.45 -11.11 -6.88
CA TRP A 52 5.46 -10.04 -6.80
C TRP A 52 4.04 -10.48 -7.14
N GLU A 53 3.87 -11.53 -7.92
CA GLU A 53 2.55 -12.11 -8.17
C GLU A 53 1.97 -12.70 -6.88
N GLU A 54 2.78 -13.41 -6.11
CA GLU A 54 2.39 -13.96 -4.81
C GLU A 54 2.18 -12.87 -3.75
N LEU A 55 3.11 -11.90 -3.66
CA LEU A 55 3.12 -10.89 -2.61
C LEU A 55 2.05 -9.81 -2.78
N ALA A 56 1.74 -9.44 -4.02
CA ALA A 56 0.89 -8.28 -4.32
C ALA A 56 -0.03 -8.46 -5.53
N GLY A 57 -0.14 -9.67 -6.11
CA GLY A 57 -0.93 -9.91 -7.31
C GLY A 57 -0.42 -9.15 -8.55
N LEU A 58 0.89 -8.90 -8.60
CA LEU A 58 1.49 -8.16 -9.70
C LEU A 58 2.03 -9.11 -10.76
N GLU A 59 1.21 -9.37 -11.76
CA GLU A 59 1.58 -10.11 -12.96
C GLU A 59 2.75 -9.44 -13.72
N PRO A 60 3.54 -10.19 -14.52
CA PRO A 60 4.71 -9.67 -15.25
C PRO A 60 4.39 -8.44 -16.11
N GLU A 61 3.30 -8.49 -16.86
CA GLU A 61 2.86 -7.38 -17.72
C GLU A 61 2.58 -6.12 -16.91
N ARG A 62 1.90 -6.27 -15.79
CA ARG A 62 1.55 -5.18 -14.90
C ARG A 62 2.78 -4.58 -14.22
N ARG A 63 3.76 -5.40 -13.85
CA ARG A 63 5.05 -4.91 -13.33
C ARG A 63 5.77 -4.09 -14.39
N ARG A 64 5.81 -4.57 -15.61
CA ARG A 64 6.48 -3.89 -16.73
C ARG A 64 5.85 -2.52 -17.03
N VAL A 65 4.54 -2.42 -17.00
CA VAL A 65 3.81 -1.19 -17.35
C VAL A 65 3.76 -0.18 -16.19
N HIS A 66 3.63 -0.66 -14.96
CA HIS A 66 3.34 0.18 -13.79
C HIS A 66 4.42 0.14 -12.71
N GLY A 67 5.47 -0.63 -12.88
CA GLY A 67 6.47 -0.90 -11.84
C GLY A 67 7.64 0.10 -11.78
N SER A 68 7.77 1.01 -12.74
CA SER A 68 8.85 1.99 -12.75
C SER A 68 8.56 3.13 -11.78
N GLY A 69 9.33 3.23 -10.70
CA GLY A 69 9.20 4.29 -9.70
C GLY A 69 9.09 3.78 -8.28
N TRP A 70 8.96 4.72 -7.35
CA TRP A 70 8.83 4.41 -5.95
C TRP A 70 7.43 3.94 -5.59
N THR A 71 7.34 2.92 -4.77
CA THR A 71 6.08 2.38 -4.25
C THR A 71 6.11 2.32 -2.74
N ILE A 72 4.94 2.48 -2.13
CA ILE A 72 4.72 2.15 -0.73
C ILE A 72 4.51 0.64 -0.67
N PRO A 73 5.14 -0.07 0.27
CA PRO A 73 4.83 -1.47 0.52
C PRO A 73 3.34 -1.65 0.83
N ALA A 74 2.65 -2.39 0.00
CA ALA A 74 1.21 -2.56 0.09
C ALA A 74 0.76 -3.89 -0.52
N SER A 75 -0.36 -4.40 -0.03
CA SER A 75 -1.02 -5.58 -0.59
C SER A 75 -2.52 -5.48 -0.36
N GLN A 76 -3.28 -6.10 -1.24
CA GLN A 76 -4.71 -6.30 -1.01
C GLN A 76 -4.91 -7.26 0.18
N LEU A 77 -6.03 -7.10 0.89
CA LEU A 77 -6.41 -8.01 1.95
C LEU A 77 -6.78 -9.37 1.36
N LYS A 78 -6.39 -10.43 2.05
CA LYS A 78 -6.90 -11.77 1.78
C LYS A 78 -8.30 -11.94 2.36
N TYR A 79 -9.07 -12.87 1.82
CA TYR A 79 -10.38 -13.17 2.36
C TYR A 79 -10.30 -13.55 3.85
N GLY A 80 -11.07 -12.85 4.70
CA GLY A 80 -11.07 -13.05 6.14
C GLY A 80 -9.87 -12.44 6.88
N GLU A 81 -8.98 -11.69 6.20
CA GLU A 81 -7.82 -11.06 6.81
C GLU A 81 -8.19 -9.68 7.40
N ASP A 82 -7.78 -9.45 8.64
CA ASP A 82 -7.86 -8.13 9.27
C ASP A 82 -6.84 -7.16 8.66
N PRO A 83 -7.15 -5.87 8.49
CA PRO A 83 -6.19 -4.88 7.94
C PRO A 83 -4.85 -4.81 8.67
N ARG A 84 -4.80 -5.07 9.99
CA ARG A 84 -3.54 -5.13 10.75
C ARG A 84 -2.73 -6.36 10.37
N ASP A 85 -3.38 -7.49 10.14
CA ASP A 85 -2.71 -8.72 9.74
C ASP A 85 -2.19 -8.61 8.31
N ALA A 86 -2.93 -7.95 7.42
CA ALA A 86 -2.44 -7.57 6.09
C ALA A 86 -1.19 -6.69 6.19
N ALA A 87 -1.18 -5.67 7.05
CA ALA A 87 -0.01 -4.82 7.26
C ALA A 87 1.18 -5.59 7.87
N ARG A 88 0.93 -6.51 8.82
CA ARG A 88 1.98 -7.40 9.37
C ARG A 88 2.55 -8.31 8.29
N ARG A 89 1.69 -8.89 7.46
CA ARG A 89 2.13 -9.71 6.32
C ARG A 89 3.00 -8.91 5.35
N VAL A 90 2.63 -7.68 5.01
CA VAL A 90 3.46 -6.77 4.20
C VAL A 90 4.81 -6.53 4.87
N GLY A 91 4.85 -6.22 6.17
CA GLY A 91 6.09 -6.01 6.90
C GLY A 91 7.00 -7.25 6.93
N GLN A 92 6.43 -8.42 7.18
CA GLN A 92 7.19 -9.67 7.34
C GLN A 92 7.56 -10.31 6.01
N GLN A 93 6.61 -10.45 5.09
CA GLN A 93 6.82 -11.21 3.86
C GLN A 93 7.36 -10.35 2.72
N MET A 94 6.93 -9.10 2.62
CA MET A 94 7.35 -8.22 1.54
C MET A 94 8.63 -7.44 1.88
N LEU A 95 8.76 -6.95 3.12
CA LEU A 95 9.92 -6.17 3.57
C LEU A 95 10.95 -6.99 4.36
N ALA A 96 10.62 -8.20 4.79
CA ALA A 96 11.42 -9.04 5.68
C ALA A 96 11.84 -8.34 7.00
N ILE A 97 10.93 -7.51 7.57
CA ILE A 97 11.14 -6.82 8.84
C ILE A 97 10.27 -7.50 9.92
N PRO A 98 10.84 -8.30 10.83
CA PRO A 98 10.05 -9.10 11.79
C PRO A 98 9.42 -8.25 12.90
N ASP A 99 10.13 -7.25 13.40
CA ASP A 99 9.82 -6.57 14.67
C ASP A 99 9.33 -5.13 14.48
N LEU A 100 8.40 -4.92 13.55
CA LEU A 100 7.74 -3.64 13.37
C LEU A 100 6.71 -3.40 14.48
N ARG A 101 6.67 -2.18 15.00
CA ARG A 101 5.58 -1.70 15.86
C ARG A 101 4.57 -0.98 15.01
N TYR A 102 3.35 -1.48 14.94
CA TYR A 102 2.28 -1.00 14.07
C TYR A 102 1.33 -0.08 14.82
N SER A 103 0.84 0.95 14.13
CA SER A 103 -0.31 1.74 14.59
C SER A 103 -1.63 1.01 14.31
N GLU A 104 -2.72 1.57 14.85
CA GLU A 104 -4.06 1.23 14.37
C GLU A 104 -4.22 1.62 12.89
N PRO A 105 -4.94 0.82 12.09
CA PRO A 105 -5.28 1.17 10.73
C PRO A 105 -6.14 2.42 10.67
N ARG A 106 -5.81 3.32 9.75
CA ARG A 106 -6.64 4.46 9.40
C ARG A 106 -7.25 4.20 8.03
N VAL A 107 -8.56 4.42 7.92
CA VAL A 107 -9.30 4.13 6.68
C VAL A 107 -9.40 5.39 5.83
N GLU A 108 -9.14 5.24 4.55
CA GLU A 108 -9.42 6.20 3.48
C GLU A 108 -10.25 5.49 2.41
N VAL A 109 -11.16 6.23 1.82
CA VAL A 109 -11.97 5.72 0.71
C VAL A 109 -11.78 6.61 -0.51
N ASP A 110 -11.54 5.99 -1.63
CA ASP A 110 -11.54 6.63 -2.94
C ASP A 110 -12.65 6.05 -3.81
N LEU A 111 -13.35 6.92 -4.52
CA LEU A 111 -14.37 6.54 -5.47
C LEU A 111 -13.99 7.14 -6.82
N TYR A 112 -13.81 6.31 -7.81
CA TYR A 112 -13.43 6.75 -9.14
C TYR A 112 -13.99 5.85 -10.23
N GLU A 113 -13.96 6.34 -11.44
CA GLU A 113 -14.28 5.60 -12.65
C GLU A 113 -12.97 5.06 -13.26
N PRO A 114 -12.78 3.73 -13.27
CA PRO A 114 -11.58 3.15 -13.84
C PRO A 114 -11.52 3.38 -15.36
N LYS A 115 -10.38 3.82 -15.88
CA LYS A 115 -10.19 4.05 -17.33
C LYS A 115 -10.51 2.84 -18.21
N ARG A 116 -10.38 1.62 -17.65
CA ARG A 116 -10.68 0.36 -18.36
C ARG A 116 -12.17 0.03 -18.40
N PHE A 117 -12.98 0.68 -17.56
CA PHE A 117 -14.40 0.40 -17.40
C PHE A 117 -15.19 1.72 -17.36
N PRO A 118 -15.29 2.42 -18.49
CA PRO A 118 -16.06 3.67 -18.56
C PRO A 118 -17.52 3.46 -18.15
N GLY A 119 -18.04 4.34 -17.31
CA GLY A 119 -19.39 4.26 -16.76
C GLY A 119 -19.54 3.38 -15.52
N GLU A 120 -18.48 2.69 -15.07
CA GLU A 120 -18.49 1.87 -13.87
C GLU A 120 -17.76 2.56 -12.72
N LEU A 121 -18.39 2.63 -11.56
CA LEU A 121 -17.75 3.17 -10.36
C LEU A 121 -17.01 2.09 -9.60
N HIS A 122 -15.86 2.44 -9.05
CA HIS A 122 -15.05 1.57 -8.21
C HIS A 122 -14.69 2.24 -6.90
N TYR A 123 -14.79 1.48 -5.80
CA TYR A 123 -14.35 1.90 -4.48
C TYR A 123 -13.00 1.28 -4.16
N ASP A 124 -12.00 2.13 -3.87
CA ASP A 124 -10.79 1.72 -3.18
C ASP A 124 -10.89 2.06 -1.70
N VAL A 125 -10.83 1.05 -0.85
CA VAL A 125 -10.75 1.23 0.59
C VAL A 125 -9.31 0.97 1.02
N TRP A 126 -8.63 2.03 1.43
CA TRP A 126 -7.24 1.99 1.84
C TRP A 126 -7.11 2.00 3.36
N PHE A 127 -6.40 1.04 3.89
CA PHE A 127 -6.03 0.96 5.28
C PHE A 127 -4.59 1.42 5.43
N PHE A 128 -4.39 2.62 5.96
CA PHE A 128 -3.07 3.19 6.21
C PHE A 128 -2.58 2.76 7.58
N VAL A 129 -1.48 2.04 7.63
CA VAL A 129 -0.85 1.58 8.85
C VAL A 129 0.56 2.16 8.93
N ASP A 130 0.80 2.98 9.95
CA ASP A 130 2.13 3.45 10.28
C ASP A 130 2.89 2.37 11.05
N ALA A 131 4.17 2.22 10.76
CA ALA A 131 5.02 1.32 11.52
C ALA A 131 6.39 1.91 11.80
N VAL A 132 6.98 1.48 12.92
CA VAL A 132 8.31 1.92 13.34
C VAL A 132 9.19 0.69 13.54
N PRO A 133 10.33 0.58 12.84
CA PRO A 133 11.27 -0.51 13.03
C PRO A 133 12.07 -0.32 14.33
N PRO A 134 12.73 -1.38 14.82
CA PRO A 134 13.72 -1.25 15.89
C PRO A 134 14.78 -0.20 15.55
N ARG A 135 15.36 0.46 16.58
CA ARG A 135 16.40 1.49 16.37
C ARG A 135 17.64 0.94 15.64
N SER A 136 17.97 -0.33 15.90
CA SER A 136 19.09 -1.03 15.29
C SER A 136 18.80 -1.57 13.89
N TYR A 137 17.58 -1.39 13.36
CA TYR A 137 17.22 -1.93 12.06
C TYR A 137 18.02 -1.24 10.94
N GLU A 138 18.72 -2.05 10.16
CA GLU A 138 19.34 -1.66 8.90
C GLU A 138 18.53 -2.22 7.74
N VAL A 139 18.42 -1.43 6.64
CA VAL A 139 17.68 -1.88 5.48
C VAL A 139 18.39 -3.10 4.86
N ARG A 140 17.71 -4.23 4.90
CA ARG A 140 18.10 -5.44 4.16
C ARG A 140 17.14 -5.52 2.97
N MET A 141 17.69 -5.44 1.77
CA MET A 141 16.89 -5.46 0.56
C MET A 141 16.55 -6.89 0.16
N PRO A 142 15.27 -7.29 0.21
CA PRO A 142 14.85 -8.59 -0.33
C PRO A 142 15.11 -8.66 -1.85
N PRO A 143 15.37 -9.86 -2.41
CA PRO A 143 15.77 -10.00 -3.81
C PRO A 143 14.72 -9.53 -4.82
N TRP A 144 13.45 -9.51 -4.44
CA TRP A 144 12.37 -9.01 -5.28
C TRP A 144 12.26 -7.48 -5.36
N TYR A 145 13.08 -6.72 -4.61
CA TYR A 145 13.23 -5.28 -4.78
C TYR A 145 14.47 -4.95 -5.61
N ALA A 146 14.33 -4.04 -6.56
CA ALA A 146 15.46 -3.43 -7.27
C ALA A 146 16.11 -2.33 -6.41
N GLU A 147 15.33 -1.65 -5.59
CA GLU A 147 15.79 -0.64 -4.66
C GLU A 147 14.84 -0.60 -3.44
N LEU A 148 15.38 -0.44 -2.24
CA LEU A 148 14.61 -0.24 -1.01
C LEU A 148 15.35 0.82 -0.17
N ALA A 149 14.72 1.99 0.03
CA ALA A 149 15.43 3.11 0.64
C ALA A 149 14.51 4.03 1.46
N TRP A 150 15.12 4.67 2.47
CA TRP A 150 14.50 5.75 3.24
C TRP A 150 14.41 7.03 2.41
N ARG A 151 13.20 7.48 2.11
CA ARG A 151 12.96 8.72 1.35
C ARG A 151 12.06 9.67 2.13
N ASP A 152 12.35 10.97 2.05
CA ASP A 152 11.38 11.99 2.48
C ASP A 152 10.37 12.17 1.34
N PRO A 153 9.09 11.83 1.55
CA PRO A 153 8.10 11.90 0.48
C PRO A 153 7.84 13.32 -0.03
N ARG A 154 8.19 14.33 0.76
CA ARG A 154 8.04 15.75 0.35
C ARG A 154 9.08 16.18 -0.69
N GLY A 155 10.18 15.46 -0.78
CA GLY A 155 11.24 15.70 -1.77
C GLY A 155 11.07 14.92 -3.07
N LEU A 156 9.99 14.16 -3.22
CA LEU A 156 9.72 13.38 -4.42
C LEU A 156 8.62 14.06 -5.26
N THR A 157 8.85 14.11 -6.57
CA THR A 157 7.83 14.56 -7.52
C THR A 157 6.76 13.47 -7.70
N PRO A 158 5.51 13.82 -8.08
CA PRO A 158 4.48 12.82 -8.37
C PRO A 158 4.94 11.76 -9.38
N THR A 159 5.67 12.17 -10.41
CA THR A 159 6.21 11.28 -11.45
C THR A 159 7.30 10.32 -10.98
N ALA A 160 7.83 10.52 -9.77
CA ALA A 160 8.79 9.58 -9.18
C ALA A 160 8.14 8.32 -8.61
N TYR A 161 6.80 8.34 -8.45
CA TYR A 161 6.05 7.20 -7.94
C TYR A 161 5.54 6.31 -9.07
N ALA A 162 5.36 5.04 -8.76
CA ALA A 162 4.68 4.07 -9.59
C ALA A 162 3.28 3.77 -9.03
N ARG A 163 2.38 3.26 -9.87
CA ARG A 163 1.05 2.76 -9.48
C ARG A 163 0.15 3.81 -8.81
N SER A 164 0.26 5.07 -9.18
CA SER A 164 -0.50 6.18 -8.56
C SER A 164 -0.28 6.29 -7.03
N HIS A 165 0.87 5.81 -6.53
CA HIS A 165 1.18 5.89 -5.10
C HIS A 165 1.45 7.32 -4.63
N GLU A 166 1.61 8.30 -5.54
CA GLU A 166 1.63 9.73 -5.22
C GLU A 166 0.34 10.18 -4.53
N ASP A 167 -0.82 9.70 -4.98
CA ASP A 167 -2.12 10.04 -4.37
C ASP A 167 -2.25 9.43 -2.97
N VAL A 168 -1.80 8.19 -2.81
CA VAL A 168 -1.77 7.49 -1.53
C VAL A 168 -0.91 8.25 -0.51
N VAL A 169 0.29 8.67 -0.92
CA VAL A 169 1.21 9.46 -0.08
C VAL A 169 0.61 10.83 0.23
N ALA A 170 0.03 11.51 -0.74
CA ALA A 170 -0.59 12.82 -0.54
C ALA A 170 -1.73 12.75 0.49
N ARG A 171 -2.57 11.72 0.45
CA ARG A 171 -3.64 11.49 1.42
C ARG A 171 -3.11 11.13 2.80
N TRP A 172 -2.09 10.28 2.86
CA TRP A 172 -1.43 9.94 4.13
C TRP A 172 -0.83 11.18 4.79
N MET A 173 -0.15 12.07 4.05
CA MET A 173 0.46 13.30 4.58
C MET A 173 -0.57 14.33 5.06
N ARG A 174 -1.73 14.48 4.39
CA ARG A 174 -2.77 15.46 4.75
C ARG A 174 -3.31 15.25 6.17
N LYS A 175 -3.56 14.01 6.57
CA LYS A 175 -4.08 13.71 7.92
C LYS A 175 -3.03 13.80 9.02
N GLY A 176 -1.76 13.58 8.71
CA GLY A 176 -0.68 13.84 9.66
C GLY A 176 -0.61 15.32 10.10
N LEU A 177 -1.03 16.24 9.25
CA LEU A 177 -1.12 17.67 9.59
C LEU A 177 -2.33 17.99 10.49
N SER A 178 -3.47 17.33 10.28
CA SER A 178 -4.67 17.55 11.10
C SER A 178 -4.51 17.03 12.54
N ASP A 179 -3.79 15.95 12.76
CA ASP A 179 -3.52 15.40 14.09
C ASP A 179 -2.51 16.25 14.87
N VAL A 180 -1.53 16.84 14.18
CA VAL A 180 -0.60 17.79 14.79
C VAL A 180 -1.30 19.08 15.22
N ALA A 181 -2.25 19.58 14.41
CA ALA A 181 -3.06 20.76 14.76
C ALA A 181 -3.92 20.49 16.00
N ARG A 182 -4.62 19.36 16.06
CA ARG A 182 -5.45 18.96 17.22
C ARG A 182 -4.63 18.75 18.51
N SER A 183 -3.40 18.23 18.41
CA SER A 183 -2.53 18.04 19.58
C SER A 183 -2.00 19.36 20.14
N ARG A 184 -1.82 20.39 19.29
CA ARG A 184 -1.41 21.73 19.71
C ARG A 184 -2.54 22.48 20.41
N THR A 185 -3.78 22.36 19.94
CA THR A 185 -4.95 22.99 20.56
C THR A 185 -5.21 22.44 21.97
N ARG A 186 -5.05 21.13 22.19
CA ARG A 186 -5.19 20.49 23.51
C ARG A 186 -4.09 20.84 24.52
N ARG A 187 -2.92 21.33 24.08
CA ARG A 187 -1.82 21.76 24.97
C ARG A 187 -1.87 23.25 25.31
N GLY A 188 -2.71 24.02 24.66
CA GLY A 188 -2.89 25.45 24.90
C GLY A 188 -4.03 25.82 25.86
N GLU A 189 -4.77 24.83 26.37
CA GLU A 189 -5.91 25.02 27.28
C GLU A 189 -5.64 24.54 28.74
N ASN A 190 -4.36 24.48 29.17
CA ASN A 190 -3.98 24.26 30.56
C ASN A 190 -3.07 25.39 31.07
#